data_4fd09fbf0fa0488cd1c4860757f5beed
#
_entry.id   4fd09fbf0fa0488cd1c4860757f5beed
#
_cell.length_a   1.000
_cell.length_b   1.000
_cell.length_c   1.000
_cell.angle_alpha   90.00
_cell.angle_beta   90.00
_cell.angle_gamma   90.00
#
_symmetry.space_group_name_H-M   'P 1'
#
loop_
_entity.id
_entity.type
_entity.pdbx_description
1 polymer ?
#
loop_
_entity_poly.entity_id
_entity_poly.type
_entity_poly.pdbx_seq_one_letter_code
_entity_poly.pdbx_strand_id
1 'polypeptide(L)'
;SRKMRKQIKTRAQELGLIPAVRVTKQDGMRFGTADFESAHLVRLRAQLPESMWKMDNWKQFVWLDAQIGGRPQGYTWHHSAVPGKMELVPFGIHNITAHNGGRTRGQWVDFTSWGGIIVCCI
;
A
#
# COMPACT_ATOMS: atom_id res chain seq x y z
N SER A 1 -15.49 -11.98 -12.90
CA SER A 1 -15.37 -12.67 -11.61
C SER A 1 -13.97 -12.49 -11.03
N ARG A 2 -13.83 -12.73 -9.75
CA ARG A 2 -12.53 -12.67 -9.08
C ARG A 2 -11.53 -13.68 -9.67
N LYS A 3 -12.01 -14.89 -9.95
CA LYS A 3 -11.20 -15.95 -10.55
C LYS A 3 -10.67 -15.53 -11.92
N MET A 4 -11.54 -14.99 -12.76
CA MET A 4 -11.15 -14.53 -14.08
C MET A 4 -10.13 -13.38 -14.01
N ARG A 5 -10.35 -12.41 -13.14
CA ARG A 5 -9.42 -11.29 -12.95
C ARG A 5 -8.04 -11.77 -12.49
N LYS A 6 -8.01 -12.76 -11.60
CA LYS A 6 -6.76 -13.37 -11.13
C LYS A 6 -6.02 -14.09 -12.27
N GLN A 7 -6.75 -14.80 -13.12
CA GLN A 7 -6.17 -15.47 -14.27
C GLN A 7 -5.59 -14.49 -15.28
N ILE A 8 -6.31 -13.42 -15.57
CA ILE A 8 -5.84 -12.36 -16.48
C ILE A 8 -4.57 -11.71 -15.92
N LYS A 9 -4.55 -11.38 -14.64
CA LYS A 9 -3.38 -10.81 -13.98
C LYS A 9 -2.17 -11.74 -14.08
N THR A 10 -2.35 -13.00 -13.75
CA THR A 10 -1.28 -14.00 -13.79
C THR A 10 -0.72 -14.14 -15.20
N ARG A 11 -1.61 -14.21 -16.21
CA ARG A 11 -1.18 -14.31 -17.59
C ARG A 11 -0.43 -13.07 -18.06
N ALA A 12 -0.90 -11.88 -17.68
CA ALA A 12 -0.24 -10.64 -18.01
C ALA A 12 1.18 -10.57 -17.40
N GLN A 13 1.33 -11.06 -16.15
CA GLN A 13 2.64 -11.13 -15.49
C GLN A 13 3.57 -12.12 -16.19
N GLU A 14 3.06 -13.30 -16.57
CA GLU A 14 3.85 -14.29 -17.30
C GLU A 14 4.34 -13.78 -18.67
N LEU A 15 3.53 -12.97 -19.32
CA LEU A 15 3.86 -12.36 -20.60
C LEU A 15 4.73 -11.10 -20.47
N GLY A 16 5.02 -10.67 -19.25
CA GLY A 16 5.80 -9.46 -19.01
C GLY A 16 5.07 -8.16 -19.31
N LEU A 17 3.75 -8.20 -19.48
CA LEU A 17 2.93 -7.00 -19.75
C LEU A 17 2.74 -6.13 -18.53
N ILE A 18 2.74 -6.73 -17.34
CA ILE A 18 2.70 -6.02 -16.06
C ILE A 18 3.76 -6.61 -15.13
N PRO A 19 4.32 -5.79 -14.22
CA PRO A 19 5.31 -6.29 -13.27
C PRO A 19 4.67 -7.21 -12.23
N ALA A 20 5.44 -8.20 -11.79
CA ALA A 20 5.07 -9.04 -10.66
C ALA A 20 5.63 -8.41 -9.39
N VAL A 21 4.78 -8.27 -8.38
CA VAL A 21 5.17 -7.73 -7.07
C VAL A 21 5.22 -8.87 -6.07
N ARG A 22 6.36 -9.03 -5.39
CA ARG A 22 6.51 -10.05 -4.36
C ARG A 22 5.68 -9.66 -3.14
N VAL A 23 4.91 -10.62 -2.63
CA VAL A 23 4.14 -10.44 -1.40
C VAL A 23 4.64 -11.48 -0.40
N THR A 24 5.20 -11.02 0.71
CA THR A 24 5.74 -11.90 1.75
C THR A 24 4.72 -12.02 2.87
N LYS A 25 4.20 -13.23 3.06
CA LYS A 25 3.20 -13.50 4.08
C LYS A 25 3.86 -13.56 5.46
N GLN A 26 3.24 -12.89 6.42
CA GLN A 26 3.65 -12.90 7.83
C GLN A 26 2.52 -13.42 8.68
N ASP A 27 2.85 -13.90 9.88
CA ASP A 27 1.87 -14.43 10.83
C ASP A 27 0.78 -13.41 11.12
N GLY A 28 -0.48 -13.86 11.09
CA GLY A 28 -1.64 -13.01 11.33
C GLY A 28 -2.09 -12.22 10.12
N MET A 29 -1.39 -12.27 9.01
CA MET A 29 -1.78 -11.57 7.79
C MET A 29 -2.48 -12.51 6.81
N ARG A 30 -3.56 -12.00 6.19
CA ARG A 30 -4.28 -12.75 5.17
C ARG A 30 -3.49 -12.88 3.88
N PHE A 31 -2.83 -11.80 3.45
CA PHE A 31 -2.10 -11.75 2.17
C PHE A 31 -0.59 -11.63 2.38
N GLY A 32 -0.14 -10.66 3.16
CA GLY A 32 1.27 -10.36 3.37
C GLY A 32 1.64 -8.94 3.00
N THR A 33 2.91 -8.60 3.13
CA THR A 33 3.44 -7.28 2.77
C THR A 33 3.96 -7.28 1.35
N ALA A 34 3.59 -6.25 0.58
CA ALA A 34 4.01 -6.10 -0.82
C ALA A 34 5.35 -5.36 -0.90
N ASP A 35 6.25 -5.87 -1.74
CA ASP A 35 7.58 -5.28 -1.97
C ASP A 35 7.61 -4.56 -3.31
N PHE A 36 7.09 -3.33 -3.31
CA PHE A 36 7.10 -2.50 -4.52
C PHE A 36 8.50 -2.00 -4.86
N GLU A 37 9.37 -1.89 -3.87
CA GLU A 37 10.72 -1.39 -4.07
C GLU A 37 11.57 -2.34 -4.91
N SER A 38 11.54 -3.63 -4.61
CA SER A 38 12.27 -4.64 -5.40
C SER A 38 11.76 -4.75 -6.82
N ALA A 39 10.50 -4.39 -7.07
CA ALA A 39 9.93 -4.36 -8.41
C ALA A 39 10.21 -3.04 -9.15
N HIS A 40 10.99 -2.12 -8.54
CA HIS A 40 11.32 -0.81 -9.09
C HIS A 40 10.10 0.07 -9.39
N LEU A 41 9.07 -0.06 -8.56
CA LEU A 41 7.80 0.66 -8.74
C LEU A 41 7.65 1.85 -7.81
N VAL A 42 8.55 2.05 -6.87
CA VAL A 42 8.49 3.19 -5.95
C VAL A 42 9.10 4.41 -6.62
N ARG A 43 8.25 5.38 -6.96
CA ARG A 43 8.69 6.61 -7.61
C ARG A 43 9.31 7.59 -6.62
N LEU A 44 8.68 7.76 -5.46
CA LEU A 44 9.13 8.63 -4.38
C LEU A 44 8.86 7.98 -3.04
N ARG A 45 9.64 8.36 -2.05
CA ARG A 45 9.46 7.93 -0.66
C ARG A 45 9.28 9.17 0.19
N ALA A 46 8.45 9.06 1.22
CA ALA A 46 8.24 10.15 2.17
C ALA A 46 8.10 9.57 3.58
N GLN A 47 8.50 10.34 4.55
CA GLN A 47 8.33 9.98 5.95
C GLN A 47 7.11 10.71 6.50
N LEU A 48 6.09 9.96 6.89
CA LEU A 48 4.91 10.51 7.52
C LEU A 48 5.20 10.79 9.00
N PRO A 49 4.97 12.02 9.49
CA PRO A 49 5.17 12.32 10.91
C PRO A 49 4.35 11.40 11.79
N GLU A 50 4.91 10.95 12.91
CA GLU A 50 4.25 10.03 13.82
C GLU A 50 2.90 10.54 14.29
N SER A 51 2.78 11.85 14.50
CA SER A 51 1.52 12.50 14.90
C SER A 51 0.40 12.30 13.88
N MET A 52 0.71 11.91 12.66
CA MET A 52 -0.26 11.72 11.59
C MET A 52 -0.56 10.24 11.31
N TRP A 53 0.15 9.32 11.93
CA TRP A 53 0.03 7.90 11.59
C TRP A 53 -1.39 7.34 11.75
N LYS A 54 -2.14 7.84 12.74
CA LYS A 54 -3.50 7.35 13.03
C LYS A 54 -4.59 8.19 12.36
N MET A 55 -4.22 9.17 11.56
CA MET A 55 -5.19 9.98 10.81
C MET A 55 -5.75 9.21 9.61
N ASP A 56 -6.88 9.70 9.10
CA ASP A 56 -7.50 9.14 7.90
C ASP A 56 -6.56 9.23 6.70
N ASN A 57 -6.71 8.30 5.76
CA ASN A 57 -5.89 8.27 4.56
C ASN A 57 -5.90 9.60 3.80
N TRP A 58 -7.08 10.22 3.62
CA TRP A 58 -7.14 11.45 2.85
C TRP A 58 -6.37 12.59 3.51
N LYS A 59 -6.38 12.70 4.84
CA LYS A 59 -5.59 13.70 5.56
C LYS A 59 -4.09 13.46 5.39
N GLN A 60 -3.67 12.22 5.51
CA GLN A 60 -2.29 11.82 5.28
C GLN A 60 -1.86 12.14 3.85
N PHE A 61 -2.69 11.77 2.89
CA PHE A 61 -2.37 11.91 1.47
C PHE A 61 -2.36 13.37 1.03
N VAL A 62 -3.25 14.21 1.56
CA VAL A 62 -3.22 15.65 1.30
C VAL A 62 -1.90 16.26 1.80
N TRP A 63 -1.48 15.89 2.99
CA TRP A 63 -0.20 16.35 3.55
C TRP A 63 0.98 15.88 2.69
N LEU A 64 0.99 14.59 2.35
CA LEU A 64 2.06 14.00 1.51
C LEU A 64 2.11 14.65 0.13
N ASP A 65 0.96 14.85 -0.50
CA ASP A 65 0.88 15.50 -1.81
C ASP A 65 1.47 16.92 -1.76
N ALA A 66 1.21 17.65 -0.67
CA ALA A 66 1.76 18.99 -0.48
C ALA A 66 3.30 18.96 -0.38
N GLN A 67 3.87 17.91 0.23
CA GLN A 67 5.33 17.79 0.37
C GLN A 67 6.03 17.61 -0.99
N ILE A 68 5.34 17.06 -1.97
CA ILE A 68 5.94 16.77 -3.27
C ILE A 68 5.43 17.69 -4.40
N GLY A 69 4.66 18.72 -4.05
CA GLY A 69 4.12 19.64 -5.05
C GLY A 69 2.96 19.12 -5.86
N GLY A 70 2.28 18.10 -5.36
CA GLY A 70 1.15 17.46 -6.03
C GLY A 70 1.48 16.04 -6.48
N ARG A 71 0.52 15.15 -6.28
CA ARG A 71 0.69 13.74 -6.66
C ARG A 71 0.52 13.59 -8.17
N PRO A 72 1.47 12.93 -8.86
CA PRO A 72 1.31 12.67 -10.29
C PRO A 72 0.10 11.78 -10.56
N GLN A 73 -0.55 12.00 -11.69
CA GLN A 73 -1.68 11.20 -12.11
C GLN A 73 -1.26 9.73 -12.27
N GLY A 74 -2.12 8.82 -11.84
CA GLY A 74 -1.86 7.38 -11.94
C GLY A 74 -1.03 6.80 -10.80
N TYR A 75 -0.78 7.58 -9.75
CA TYR A 75 -0.01 7.13 -8.58
C TYR A 75 -0.85 7.24 -7.30
N THR A 76 -0.50 6.41 -6.35
CA THR A 76 -1.11 6.42 -5.01
C THR A 76 -0.06 6.22 -3.94
N TRP A 77 -0.37 6.64 -2.72
CA TRP A 77 0.50 6.40 -1.58
C TRP A 77 0.22 5.02 -0.98
N HIS A 78 1.29 4.30 -0.73
CA HIS A 78 1.28 2.98 -0.09
C HIS A 78 1.92 3.09 1.29
N HIS A 79 1.22 2.60 2.31
CA HIS A 79 1.78 2.45 3.65
C HIS A 79 2.70 1.24 3.63
N SER A 80 4.01 1.45 3.70
CA SER A 80 4.96 0.35 3.73
C SER A 80 4.92 -0.37 5.08
N ALA A 81 5.62 -1.49 5.18
CA ALA A 81 5.76 -2.21 6.45
C ALA A 81 6.69 -1.48 7.42
N VAL A 82 7.50 -0.55 6.93
CA VAL A 82 8.41 0.24 7.77
C VAL A 82 7.64 1.43 8.37
N PRO A 83 7.64 1.58 9.71
CA PRO A 83 6.89 2.65 10.35
C PRO A 83 7.18 4.03 9.78
N GLY A 84 6.11 4.73 9.39
CA GLY A 84 6.17 6.07 8.83
C GLY A 84 6.59 6.16 7.36
N LYS A 85 7.12 5.10 6.79
CA LYS A 85 7.60 5.12 5.40
C LYS A 85 6.44 4.95 4.44
N MET A 86 6.19 6.01 3.66
CA MET A 86 5.20 6.03 2.60
C MET A 86 5.88 5.92 1.26
N GLU A 87 5.27 5.17 0.36
CA GLU A 87 5.83 4.94 -0.98
C GLU A 87 4.81 5.35 -2.04
N LEU A 88 5.25 6.15 -3.01
CA LEU A 88 4.43 6.55 -4.14
C LEU A 88 4.57 5.50 -5.24
N VAL A 89 3.50 4.79 -5.52
CA VAL A 89 3.50 3.63 -6.43
C VAL A 89 2.38 3.76 -7.46
N PRO A 90 2.49 3.07 -8.61
CA PRO A 90 1.42 3.10 -9.62
C PRO A 90 0.10 2.58 -9.04
N PHE A 91 -0.95 3.36 -9.22
CA PHE A 91 -2.28 3.07 -8.68
C PHE A 91 -2.81 1.72 -9.15
N GLY A 92 -2.70 1.44 -10.45
CA GLY A 92 -3.23 0.20 -11.02
C GLY A 92 -2.54 -1.04 -10.46
N ILE A 93 -1.23 -1.01 -10.36
CA ILE A 93 -0.44 -2.13 -9.82
C ILE A 93 -0.74 -2.32 -8.32
N HIS A 94 -0.83 -1.23 -7.58
CA HIS A 94 -1.20 -1.27 -6.15
C HIS A 94 -2.54 -1.96 -5.95
N ASN A 95 -3.54 -1.58 -6.75
CA ASN A 95 -4.91 -2.10 -6.59
C ASN A 95 -5.06 -3.56 -6.98
N ILE A 96 -4.29 -4.06 -7.94
CA ILE A 96 -4.37 -5.48 -8.35
C ILE A 96 -3.48 -6.38 -7.51
N THR A 97 -2.59 -5.82 -6.69
CA THR A 97 -1.71 -6.60 -5.82
C THR A 97 -2.42 -6.86 -4.50
N ALA A 98 -2.83 -8.10 -4.26
CA ALA A 98 -3.45 -8.48 -3.00
C ALA A 98 -2.38 -8.47 -1.90
N HIS A 99 -2.51 -7.54 -0.96
CA HIS A 99 -1.54 -7.38 0.13
C HIS A 99 -2.19 -6.74 1.35
N ASN A 100 -1.53 -6.86 2.48
CA ASN A 100 -1.93 -6.17 3.70
C ASN A 100 -1.21 -4.83 3.78
N GLY A 101 -1.97 -3.75 3.98
CA GLY A 101 -1.41 -2.42 4.14
C GLY A 101 -1.02 -2.11 5.59
N GLY A 102 -0.46 -0.92 5.81
CA GLY A 102 -0.04 -0.46 7.12
C GLY A 102 -1.17 -0.32 8.13
N ARG A 103 -2.44 -0.33 7.69
CA ARG A 103 -3.60 -0.31 8.58
C ARG A 103 -4.02 -1.69 9.07
N THR A 104 -3.34 -2.72 8.64
CA THR A 104 -3.53 -4.08 9.14
C THR A 104 -3.23 -4.10 10.64
N ARG A 105 -4.01 -4.90 11.39
CA ARG A 105 -3.86 -5.02 12.83
C ARG A 105 -2.40 -5.34 13.21
N GLY A 106 -1.87 -4.57 14.15
CA GLY A 106 -0.49 -4.70 14.59
C GLY A 106 0.52 -3.89 13.77
N GLN A 107 0.10 -3.29 12.68
CA GLN A 107 0.97 -2.42 11.89
C GLN A 107 0.92 -0.97 12.40
N TRP A 108 1.82 -0.14 11.93
CA TRP A 108 2.05 1.20 12.48
C TRP A 108 0.89 2.18 12.30
N VAL A 109 -0.02 1.94 11.34
CA VAL A 109 -1.23 2.78 11.16
C VAL A 109 -2.50 2.02 11.55
N ASP A 110 -2.39 1.04 12.43
CA ASP A 110 -3.52 0.25 12.93
C ASP A 110 -4.41 1.11 13.83
N PHE A 111 -5.65 1.33 13.41
CA PHE A 111 -6.64 2.07 14.19
C PHE A 111 -7.13 1.32 15.44
N THR A 112 -6.97 0.02 15.49
CA THR A 112 -7.45 -0.78 16.61
C THR A 112 -6.72 -0.46 17.91
N SER A 113 -5.56 0.17 17.83
CA SER A 113 -4.82 0.63 19.01
C SER A 113 -5.48 1.83 19.69
N TRP A 114 -6.59 2.36 19.15
CA TRP A 114 -7.32 3.51 19.64
C TRP A 114 -8.68 3.10 20.23
N GLY A 115 -8.69 2.31 21.29
CA GLY A 115 -9.91 1.99 22.00
C GLY A 115 -10.82 0.96 21.36
N GLY A 116 -10.31 0.13 20.51
CA GLY A 116 -11.05 -1.01 19.95
C GLY A 116 -11.96 -0.69 18.79
N ILE A 117 -11.88 0.51 18.23
CA ILE A 117 -12.68 0.88 17.06
C ILE A 117 -11.97 0.39 15.80
N ILE A 118 -12.64 -0.47 15.05
CA ILE A 118 -12.13 -0.93 13.75
C ILE A 118 -12.74 -0.02 12.70
N VAL A 119 -11.92 0.81 12.08
CA VAL A 119 -12.40 1.80 11.12
C VAL A 119 -12.09 1.40 9.70
N CYS A 120 -11.00 0.71 9.45
CA CYS A 120 -10.57 0.39 8.09
C CYS A 120 -9.93 -0.96 8.02
N CYS A 121 -10.21 -1.63 6.93
CA CYS A 121 -9.62 -2.89 6.61
C CYS A 121 -8.77 -2.70 5.39
N ILE A 122 -7.54 -2.48 5.54
CA ILE A 122 -6.62 -2.45 4.41
C ILE A 122 -6.83 -1.26 3.51
#